data_dc38cffb8e42f02d2aa776bea6c3974c
#
_entry.id   dc38cffb8e42f02d2aa776bea6c3974c
#
_cell.length_a   1.000
_cell.length_b   1.000
_cell.length_c   1.000
_cell.angle_alpha   90.00
_cell.angle_beta   90.00
_cell.angle_gamma   90.00
#
_symmetry.space_group_name_H-M   'P 1'
#
loop_
_entity.id
_entity.type
_entity.pdbx_description
1 polymer ?
#
loop_
_entity_poly.entity_id
_entity_poly.type
_entity_poly.pdbx_seq_one_letter_code
_entity_poly.pdbx_strand_id
1 'polypeptide(L)'
;MGRFSRNKGKVGERELAHELTRVLGVSARRGVQFRGGSDSPDIIADIPDVHIECKRTERFRLYEALDQAVEDAGSHVPVVIHRQSRKPWVAVIRLDDLPTLVQKLAFINNKPNITEPTDGKPD
;
A
#
# COMPACT_ATOMS: atom_id res chain seq x y z
N MET A 1 26.13 0.15 -1.26
CA MET A 1 24.84 0.09 -0.99
C MET A 1 24.12 1.30 -1.31
N GLY A 2 24.16 2.24 -0.63
CA GLY A 2 23.57 3.48 -0.70
C GLY A 2 22.72 3.79 -1.90
N ARG A 3 23.37 4.20 -2.96
CA ARG A 3 22.62 4.67 -4.11
C ARG A 3 21.77 3.60 -4.78
N PHE A 4 22.32 2.41 -4.96
CA PHE A 4 21.56 1.36 -5.61
C PHE A 4 20.36 0.95 -4.78
N SER A 5 20.55 0.85 -3.47
CA SER A 5 19.44 0.48 -2.59
C SER A 5 18.32 1.50 -2.63
N ARG A 6 18.67 2.77 -2.61
CA ARG A 6 17.65 3.81 -2.63
C ARG A 6 16.90 3.84 -3.95
N ASN A 7 17.61 3.67 -5.06
CA ASN A 7 16.96 3.66 -6.37
C ASN A 7 16.04 2.47 -6.51
N LYS A 8 16.46 1.32 -6.02
CA LYS A 8 15.64 0.13 -6.08
C LYS A 8 14.36 0.32 -5.26
N GLY A 9 14.48 0.96 -4.11
CA GLY A 9 13.31 1.23 -3.29
C GLY A 9 12.32 2.14 -3.98
N LYS A 10 12.82 3.19 -4.62
CA LYS A 10 11.94 4.12 -5.33
C LYS A 10 11.25 3.45 -6.50
N VAL A 11 11.96 2.61 -7.24
CA VAL A 11 11.37 1.89 -8.35
C VAL A 11 10.26 0.96 -7.86
N GLY A 12 10.54 0.24 -6.78
CA GLY A 12 9.54 -0.66 -6.21
C GLY A 12 8.31 0.07 -5.74
N GLU A 13 8.49 1.22 -5.12
CA GLU A 13 7.36 2.01 -4.64
C GLU A 13 6.50 2.51 -5.79
N ARG A 14 7.12 2.96 -6.87
CA ARG A 14 6.36 3.40 -8.03
C ARG A 14 5.62 2.25 -8.67
N GLU A 15 6.29 1.11 -8.77
CA GLU A 15 5.66 -0.09 -9.31
C GLU A 15 4.44 -0.48 -8.49
N LEU A 16 4.57 -0.47 -7.18
CA LEU A 16 3.45 -0.82 -6.31
C LEU A 16 2.32 0.18 -6.43
N ALA A 17 2.62 1.47 -6.52
CA ALA A 17 1.57 2.47 -6.66
C ALA A 17 0.74 2.20 -7.92
N HIS A 18 1.40 1.87 -9.02
CA HIS A 18 0.70 1.52 -10.24
C HIS A 18 -0.17 0.28 -10.05
N GLU A 19 0.34 -0.73 -9.36
CA GLU A 19 -0.41 -1.95 -9.14
C GLU A 19 -1.62 -1.72 -8.26
N LEU A 20 -1.51 -0.88 -7.26
CA LEU A 20 -2.64 -0.59 -6.39
C LEU A 20 -3.76 0.10 -7.17
N THR A 21 -3.40 1.01 -8.05
CA THR A 21 -4.39 1.65 -8.89
C THR A 21 -5.05 0.62 -9.82
N ARG A 22 -4.26 -0.27 -10.39
CA ARG A 22 -4.81 -1.28 -11.29
C ARG A 22 -5.73 -2.25 -10.56
N VAL A 23 -5.33 -2.69 -9.38
CA VAL A 23 -6.05 -3.74 -8.66
C VAL A 23 -7.26 -3.18 -7.92
N LEU A 24 -7.09 -2.03 -7.28
CA LEU A 24 -8.13 -1.48 -6.41
C LEU A 24 -8.87 -0.29 -7.01
N GLY A 25 -8.36 0.26 -8.10
CA GLY A 25 -9.01 1.40 -8.71
C GLY A 25 -8.89 2.68 -7.90
N VAL A 26 -7.87 2.77 -7.04
CA VAL A 26 -7.68 3.95 -6.21
C VAL A 26 -6.48 4.73 -6.69
N SER A 27 -6.46 6.00 -6.35
CA SER A 27 -5.28 6.83 -6.60
C SER A 27 -4.19 6.40 -5.62
N ALA A 28 -2.99 6.21 -6.13
CA ALA A 28 -1.87 5.81 -5.29
C ALA A 28 -0.58 6.40 -5.83
N ARG A 29 0.31 6.78 -4.93
CA ARG A 29 1.60 7.33 -5.33
C ARG A 29 2.62 7.07 -4.23
N ARG A 30 3.90 7.26 -4.56
CA ARG A 30 4.96 7.15 -3.58
C ARG A 30 4.76 8.19 -2.49
N GLY A 31 4.98 7.79 -1.27
CA GLY A 31 5.03 8.74 -0.18
C GLY A 31 6.35 9.49 -0.23
N VAL A 32 6.34 10.73 0.24
CA VAL A 32 7.54 11.52 0.33
C VAL A 32 7.99 11.52 1.79
N GLN A 33 9.20 11.01 2.02
CA GLN A 33 9.72 10.93 3.38
C GLN A 33 10.77 11.99 3.55
N PHE A 34 10.52 12.91 4.45
CA PHE A 34 11.47 13.95 4.75
C PHE A 34 12.25 13.58 5.99
N ARG A 35 13.55 13.80 5.94
CA ARG A 35 14.40 13.61 7.12
C ARG A 35 14.32 12.21 7.69
N GLY A 36 14.05 11.25 6.83
CA GLY A 36 13.99 9.88 7.27
C GLY A 36 12.87 9.58 8.24
N GLY A 37 11.77 10.30 8.16
CA GLY A 37 10.64 10.04 9.02
C GLY A 37 10.17 8.60 8.91
N SER A 38 10.24 7.88 10.02
CA SER A 38 9.95 6.47 10.01
C SER A 38 8.46 6.18 10.01
N ASP A 39 7.66 7.15 10.43
CA ASP A 39 6.21 6.95 10.49
C ASP A 39 5.50 7.33 9.21
N SER A 40 6.24 7.73 8.18
CA SER A 40 5.63 8.03 6.90
C SER A 40 5.43 6.74 6.11
N PRO A 41 4.26 6.54 5.50
CA PRO A 41 4.07 5.35 4.69
C PRO A 41 4.86 5.44 3.39
N ASP A 42 5.23 4.30 2.84
CA ASP A 42 5.93 4.25 1.56
C ASP A 42 5.00 4.63 0.42
N ILE A 43 3.73 4.32 0.56
CA ILE A 43 2.72 4.57 -0.46
C ILE A 43 1.58 5.36 0.15
N ILE A 44 1.14 6.38 -0.55
CA ILE A 44 -0.05 7.12 -0.18
C ILE A 44 -1.13 6.71 -1.15
N ALA A 45 -2.17 6.09 -0.64
CA ALA A 45 -3.27 5.61 -1.46
C ALA A 45 -4.58 6.16 -0.90
N ASP A 46 -5.57 6.25 -1.77
CA ASP A 46 -6.88 6.77 -1.38
C ASP A 46 -7.69 5.66 -0.69
N ILE A 47 -7.15 5.17 0.40
CA ILE A 47 -7.78 4.19 1.27
C ILE A 47 -7.67 4.74 2.68
N PRO A 48 -8.79 5.05 3.33
CA PRO A 48 -8.72 5.71 4.64
C PRO A 48 -8.09 4.83 5.71
N ASP A 49 -7.24 5.45 6.52
CA ASP A 49 -6.72 4.81 7.73
C ASP A 49 -5.92 3.54 7.51
N VAL A 50 -5.25 3.44 6.37
CA VAL A 50 -4.39 2.30 6.06
C VAL A 50 -2.98 2.80 5.81
N HIS A 51 -2.01 2.15 6.43
CA HIS A 51 -0.60 2.50 6.31
C HIS A 51 0.09 1.43 5.48
N ILE A 52 0.63 1.80 4.33
CA ILE A 52 1.19 0.85 3.38
C ILE A 52 2.71 0.96 3.32
N GLU A 53 3.37 -0.17 3.57
CA GLU A 53 4.81 -0.29 3.44
C GLU A 53 5.14 -1.16 2.25
N CYS A 54 6.10 -0.76 1.46
CA CYS A 54 6.51 -1.48 0.27
C CYS A 54 7.82 -2.21 0.50
N LYS A 55 7.84 -3.50 0.23
CA LYS A 55 9.05 -4.31 0.37
C LYS A 55 9.34 -5.01 -0.94
N ARG A 56 10.08 -4.36 -1.82
CA ARG A 56 10.49 -4.93 -3.08
C ARG A 56 11.88 -5.49 -2.90
N THR A 57 11.96 -6.74 -2.46
CA THR A 57 13.23 -7.35 -2.07
C THR A 57 13.22 -8.84 -2.33
N GLU A 58 14.40 -9.41 -2.61
CA GLU A 58 14.51 -10.83 -2.85
C GLU A 58 14.45 -11.62 -1.55
N ARG A 59 14.94 -11.04 -0.46
CA ARG A 59 14.88 -11.70 0.83
C ARG A 59 13.90 -10.92 1.69
N PHE A 60 12.91 -11.62 2.18
CA PHE A 60 11.84 -10.96 2.92
C PHE A 60 11.72 -11.54 4.31
N ARG A 61 11.95 -10.70 5.31
CA ARG A 61 11.75 -11.07 6.69
C ARG A 61 10.37 -10.58 7.09
N LEU A 62 9.42 -11.47 6.97
CA LEU A 62 8.01 -11.11 7.08
C LEU A 62 7.66 -10.47 8.42
N TYR A 63 7.98 -11.13 9.52
CA TYR A 63 7.56 -10.62 10.82
C TYR A 63 8.30 -9.36 11.20
N GLU A 64 9.56 -9.26 10.82
CA GLU A 64 10.32 -8.05 11.08
C GLU A 64 9.70 -6.86 10.34
N ALA A 65 9.37 -7.07 9.08
CA ALA A 65 8.76 -6.02 8.28
C ALA A 65 7.37 -5.64 8.82
N LEU A 66 6.61 -6.64 9.21
CA LEU A 66 5.28 -6.40 9.75
C LEU A 66 5.35 -5.64 11.08
N ASP A 67 6.27 -6.03 11.94
CA ASP A 67 6.43 -5.34 13.24
C ASP A 67 6.78 -3.87 13.01
N GLN A 68 7.64 -3.60 12.05
CA GLN A 68 8.02 -2.22 11.75
C GLN A 68 6.81 -1.44 11.23
N ALA A 69 6.02 -2.06 10.35
CA ALA A 69 4.84 -1.41 9.81
C ALA A 69 3.82 -1.11 10.91
N VAL A 70 3.65 -2.04 11.84
CA VAL A 70 2.75 -1.85 12.97
C VAL A 70 3.18 -0.63 13.78
N GLU A 71 4.46 -0.53 14.06
CA GLU A 71 4.98 0.57 14.83
C GLU A 71 4.78 1.89 14.10
N ASP A 72 5.08 1.92 12.81
CA ASP A 72 4.99 3.14 12.03
C ASP A 72 3.54 3.55 11.76
N ALA A 73 2.64 2.60 11.75
CA ALA A 73 1.25 2.87 11.39
C ALA A 73 0.47 3.59 12.48
N GLY A 74 0.90 3.45 13.72
CA GLY A 74 0.13 4.03 14.82
C GLY A 74 -1.25 3.41 14.88
N SER A 75 -2.27 4.22 14.73
CA SER A 75 -3.64 3.73 14.80
C SER A 75 -4.17 3.23 13.45
N HIS A 76 -3.40 3.42 12.39
CA HIS A 76 -3.84 2.98 11.07
C HIS A 76 -3.59 1.48 10.91
N VAL A 77 -4.28 0.87 9.96
CA VAL A 77 -4.10 -0.55 9.67
C VAL A 77 -2.79 -0.73 8.91
N PRO A 78 -1.85 -1.48 9.48
CA PRO A 78 -0.56 -1.70 8.80
C PRO A 78 -0.69 -2.78 7.74
N VAL A 79 -0.19 -2.51 6.55
CA VAL A 79 -0.17 -3.47 5.45
C VAL A 79 1.21 -3.43 4.84
N VAL A 80 1.86 -4.59 4.77
CA VAL A 80 3.15 -4.72 4.09
C VAL A 80 2.88 -5.39 2.76
N ILE A 81 3.28 -4.76 1.68
CA ILE A 81 3.10 -5.34 0.36
C ILE A 81 4.45 -5.64 -0.22
N HIS A 82 4.66 -6.89 -0.55
CA HIS A 82 5.97 -7.42 -0.90
C HIS A 82 5.96 -8.06 -2.27
N ARG A 83 7.08 -7.94 -2.95
CA ARG A 83 7.31 -8.67 -4.18
C ARG A 83 8.77 -9.06 -4.29
N GLN A 84 8.99 -10.29 -4.72
CA GLN A 84 10.27 -10.81 -5.11
C GLN A 84 10.29 -10.83 -6.63
N SER A 85 11.45 -10.78 -7.23
CA SER A 85 11.55 -10.80 -8.70
C SER A 85 10.82 -11.97 -9.29
N ARG A 86 10.05 -11.71 -10.32
CA ARG A 86 9.28 -12.72 -11.07
C ARG A 86 8.17 -13.36 -10.26
N LYS A 87 7.79 -12.76 -9.15
CA LYS A 87 6.69 -13.26 -8.35
C LYS A 87 5.61 -12.20 -8.28
N PRO A 88 4.39 -12.59 -7.98
CA PRO A 88 3.32 -11.61 -7.84
C PRO A 88 3.48 -10.80 -6.56
N TRP A 89 2.88 -9.64 -6.53
CA TRP A 89 2.81 -8.87 -5.31
C TRP A 89 1.90 -9.58 -4.32
N VAL A 90 2.29 -9.58 -3.06
CA VAL A 90 1.48 -10.17 -1.99
C VAL A 90 1.33 -9.16 -0.88
N ALA A 91 0.21 -9.22 -0.18
CA ALA A 91 -0.05 -8.33 0.94
C ALA A 91 -0.02 -9.13 2.23
N VAL A 92 0.63 -8.54 3.24
CA VAL A 92 0.76 -9.16 4.55
C VAL A 92 0.06 -8.26 5.56
N ILE A 93 -0.90 -8.80 6.28
CA ILE A 93 -1.60 -8.07 7.33
C ILE A 93 -1.75 -8.98 8.53
N ARG A 94 -1.93 -8.40 9.70
CA ARG A 94 -2.27 -9.20 10.86
C ARG A 94 -3.70 -9.69 10.69
N LEU A 95 -3.94 -10.94 11.03
CA LEU A 95 -5.28 -11.51 10.87
C LEU A 95 -6.33 -10.71 11.63
N ASP A 96 -5.96 -10.21 12.80
CA ASP A 96 -6.89 -9.43 13.62
C ASP A 96 -7.30 -8.12 12.94
N ASP A 97 -6.49 -7.62 12.01
CA ASP A 97 -6.80 -6.38 11.31
C ASP A 97 -7.64 -6.62 10.06
N LEU A 98 -7.82 -7.87 9.68
CA LEU A 98 -8.52 -8.18 8.45
C LEU A 98 -9.94 -7.63 8.38
N PRO A 99 -10.76 -7.76 9.44
CA PRO A 99 -12.11 -7.22 9.37
C PRO A 99 -12.12 -5.70 9.12
N THR A 100 -11.23 -4.98 9.79
CA THR A 100 -11.15 -3.54 9.60
C THR A 100 -10.72 -3.19 8.19
N LEU A 101 -9.72 -3.91 7.66
CA LEU A 101 -9.28 -3.66 6.30
C LEU A 101 -10.38 -3.92 5.30
N VAL A 102 -11.15 -4.99 5.50
CA VAL A 102 -12.26 -5.30 4.61
C VAL A 102 -13.27 -4.17 4.60
N GLN A 103 -13.55 -3.59 5.75
CA GLN A 103 -14.48 -2.46 5.84
C GLN A 103 -13.95 -1.25 5.10
N LYS A 104 -12.65 -0.97 5.21
CA LYS A 104 -12.07 0.17 4.50
C LYS A 104 -12.15 -0.03 3.00
N LEU A 105 -11.91 -1.24 2.53
CA LEU A 105 -12.00 -1.53 1.11
C LEU A 105 -13.44 -1.51 0.61
N ALA A 106 -14.37 -1.95 1.43
CA ALA A 106 -15.78 -1.89 1.07
C ALA A 106 -16.24 -0.44 0.93
N PHE A 107 -15.71 0.45 1.77
CA PHE A 107 -16.03 1.86 1.68
C PHE A 107 -15.65 2.41 0.30
N ILE A 108 -14.50 2.01 -0.21
CA ILE A 108 -14.07 2.43 -1.53
C ILE A 108 -15.05 1.97 -2.59
N ASN A 109 -15.44 0.72 -2.52
CA ASN A 109 -16.34 0.16 -3.51
C ASN A 109 -17.73 0.79 -3.49
N ASN A 110 -18.15 1.25 -2.32
CA ASN A 110 -19.46 1.84 -2.15
C ASN A 110 -19.48 3.35 -2.26
N LYS A 111 -18.30 3.93 -2.47
CA LYS A 111 -18.18 5.37 -2.55
C LYS A 111 -18.88 5.87 -3.80
N PRO A 112 -19.70 6.89 -3.69
CA PRO A 112 -20.38 7.45 -4.87
C PRO A 112 -19.35 7.88 -5.90
N ASN A 113 -19.60 7.52 -7.13
CA ASN A 113 -18.72 7.90 -8.19
C ASN A 113 -19.25 9.11 -8.90
N ILE A 114 -18.88 10.26 -8.42
CA ILE A 114 -19.40 11.49 -8.94
C ILE A 114 -18.94 11.79 -10.32
N THR A 115 -17.79 11.29 -10.67
CA THR A 115 -17.25 11.56 -11.98
C THR A 115 -17.87 10.71 -13.04
N GLU A 116 -18.63 9.68 -12.65
CA GLU A 116 -19.17 8.80 -13.60
C GLU A 116 -20.43 9.26 -14.01
N PRO A 117 -20.56 9.67 -15.07
CA PRO A 117 -21.90 10.02 -15.48
C PRO A 117 -22.57 8.77 -15.52
N THR A 118 -22.82 8.44 -15.16
CA THR A 118 -23.36 7.45 -15.21
C THR A 118 -23.83 6.92 -16.09
N ASP A 119 -23.73 6.93 -16.51
CA ASP A 119 -23.86 6.47 -17.17
C ASP A 119 -24.62 5.93 -17.48
N GLY A 120 -24.96 6.02 -17.43
CA GLY A 120 -25.67 5.56 -17.60
C GLY A 120 -25.72 4.44 -17.90
N LYS A 121 -25.50 3.95 -17.59
CA LYS A 121 -25.47 2.99 -17.76
C LYS A 121 -26.11 2.42 -17.30
N PRO A 122 -26.64 2.00 -17.52
CA PRO A 122 -27.21 1.43 -17.05
C PRO A 122 -27.00 0.52 -16.92
N ASP A 123 -26.91 0.37 -16.89
CA ASP A 123 -26.66 -0.34 -16.86
C ASP A 123 -26.91 -0.78 -16.56
#